data_d8f9ae99db519204b15a31b30318d0f3
#
_entry.id   d8f9ae99db519204b15a31b30318d0f3
#
_cell.length_a   1.000
_cell.length_b   1.000
_cell.length_c   1.000
_cell.angle_alpha   90.00
_cell.angle_beta   90.00
_cell.angle_gamma   90.00
#
_symmetry.space_group_name_H-M   'P 1'
#
loop_
_entity.id
_entity.type
_entity.pdbx_description
1 polymer ?
#
loop_
_entity_poly.entity_id
_entity_poly.type
_entity_poly.pdbx_seq_one_letter_code
_entity_poly.pdbx_strand_id
1 'polypeptide(L)'
;MLTRDQKEKFVESASKELKGYKTIGIMPVSNIPDRLLQLSKNRMRSSIKVVMGRKNLLIKILESDSRSKDLVKYIEGTSAIVMSNKDPFELYREFKSNSLKLAAKPNQKAPSDIHISSGETTLQPGQAVTELKQAGIDVQIQKGKVVIGKDKTVKEGEVITTGLSKALHTLGIKPIVASITPSVIFSDGMLFTQKALSITPEGLSRDIAKALGEAIAISYAANIVNSFTIRSMLLKAYSSAMYLGIEYKLYDKGIIEKLLGAAALQAASLNAGAGNDNA
;
A
#
# COMPACT_ATOMS: atom_id res chain seq x y z
N MET A 1 -0.69 22.28 -34.13
CA MET A 1 0.34 22.80 -33.21
C MET A 1 -0.05 24.21 -32.80
N LEU A 2 0.08 24.57 -31.50
CA LEU A 2 -0.17 25.93 -31.06
C LEU A 2 0.85 26.90 -31.65
N THR A 3 0.40 28.05 -32.14
CA THR A 3 1.25 29.15 -32.63
C THR A 3 2.01 29.78 -31.46
N ARG A 4 3.01 30.62 -31.74
CA ARG A 4 3.81 31.29 -30.69
C ARG A 4 2.94 32.16 -29.79
N ASP A 5 2.05 32.94 -30.38
CA ASP A 5 1.14 33.85 -29.64
C ASP A 5 0.14 33.08 -28.78
N GLN A 6 -0.34 31.90 -29.24
CA GLN A 6 -1.22 31.04 -28.46
C GLN A 6 -0.52 30.45 -27.24
N LYS A 7 0.79 30.14 -27.37
CA LYS A 7 1.59 29.64 -26.24
C LYS A 7 1.85 30.73 -25.21
N GLU A 8 2.12 31.96 -25.63
CA GLU A 8 2.33 33.09 -24.74
C GLU A 8 1.05 33.42 -23.97
N LYS A 9 -0.10 33.51 -24.64
CA LYS A 9 -1.40 33.70 -23.99
C LYS A 9 -1.73 32.54 -23.01
N PHE A 10 -1.38 31.30 -23.35
CA PHE A 10 -1.58 30.17 -22.45
C PHE A 10 -0.72 30.27 -21.18
N VAL A 11 0.56 30.68 -21.32
CA VAL A 11 1.46 30.90 -20.18
C VAL A 11 0.95 32.03 -19.31
N GLU A 12 0.52 33.15 -19.87
CA GLU A 12 0.00 34.29 -19.12
C GLU A 12 -1.29 33.95 -18.36
N SER A 13 -2.23 33.24 -19.00
CA SER A 13 -3.46 32.84 -18.33
C SER A 13 -3.20 31.85 -17.20
N ALA A 14 -2.36 30.86 -17.44
CA ALA A 14 -1.99 29.87 -16.43
C ALA A 14 -1.20 30.48 -15.26
N SER A 15 -0.31 31.46 -15.54
CA SER A 15 0.44 32.18 -14.50
C SER A 15 -0.44 33.09 -13.62
N LYS A 16 -1.46 33.73 -14.23
CA LYS A 16 -2.44 34.50 -13.46
C LYS A 16 -3.26 33.60 -12.53
N GLU A 17 -3.70 32.45 -13.05
CA GLU A 17 -4.45 31.50 -12.27
C GLU A 17 -3.62 30.89 -11.14
N LEU A 18 -2.35 30.55 -11.39
CA LEU A 18 -1.45 29.97 -10.40
C LEU A 18 -1.32 30.82 -9.13
N LYS A 19 -1.33 32.14 -9.28
CA LYS A 19 -1.28 33.10 -8.16
C LYS A 19 -2.52 33.02 -7.25
N GLY A 20 -3.64 32.57 -7.76
CA GLY A 20 -4.91 32.45 -7.03
C GLY A 20 -5.02 31.19 -6.15
N TYR A 21 -4.11 30.25 -6.29
CA TYR A 21 -4.15 28.98 -5.54
C TYR A 21 -3.05 28.90 -4.48
N LYS A 22 -3.38 28.28 -3.33
CA LYS A 22 -2.43 28.08 -2.23
C LYS A 22 -1.54 26.87 -2.46
N THR A 23 -2.11 25.81 -3.02
CA THR A 23 -1.45 24.50 -3.19
C THR A 23 -1.16 24.26 -4.65
N ILE A 24 0.10 23.99 -4.98
CA ILE A 24 0.58 23.74 -6.33
C ILE A 24 1.31 22.40 -6.32
N GLY A 25 0.88 21.45 -7.15
CA GLY A 25 1.51 20.13 -7.26
C GLY A 25 2.03 19.84 -8.66
N ILE A 26 3.06 19.00 -8.74
CA ILE A 26 3.52 18.41 -10.00
C ILE A 26 3.12 16.96 -10.04
N MET A 27 2.51 16.57 -11.12
CA MET A 27 1.99 15.23 -11.36
C MET A 27 2.62 14.66 -12.64
N PRO A 28 3.33 13.51 -12.58
CA PRO A 28 3.80 12.84 -13.78
C PRO A 28 2.59 12.24 -14.53
N VAL A 29 2.56 12.45 -15.84
CA VAL A 29 1.47 11.96 -16.71
C VAL A 29 1.96 10.85 -17.63
N SER A 30 3.26 10.53 -17.60
CA SER A 30 3.85 9.49 -18.41
C SER A 30 3.23 8.12 -18.12
N ASN A 31 2.87 7.39 -19.18
CA ASN A 31 2.29 6.03 -19.11
C ASN A 31 0.91 5.91 -18.43
N ILE A 32 0.22 7.02 -18.22
CA ILE A 32 -1.12 7.02 -17.65
C ILE A 32 -2.16 6.93 -18.76
N PRO A 33 -3.16 6.03 -18.67
CA PRO A 33 -4.24 5.98 -19.65
C PRO A 33 -5.07 7.25 -19.64
N ASP A 34 -5.40 7.80 -20.81
CA ASP A 34 -6.20 9.01 -20.95
C ASP A 34 -7.54 8.93 -20.22
N ARG A 35 -8.14 7.74 -20.20
CA ARG A 35 -9.39 7.50 -19.47
C ARG A 35 -9.27 7.82 -17.99
N LEU A 36 -8.14 7.46 -17.35
CA LEU A 36 -7.89 7.76 -15.94
C LEU A 36 -7.72 9.26 -15.70
N LEU A 37 -6.99 9.94 -16.59
CA LEU A 37 -6.81 11.39 -16.55
C LEU A 37 -8.16 12.13 -16.67
N GLN A 38 -8.99 11.73 -17.63
CA GLN A 38 -10.30 12.34 -17.85
C GLN A 38 -11.24 12.10 -16.66
N LEU A 39 -11.27 10.88 -16.12
CA LEU A 39 -12.09 10.55 -14.94
C LEU A 39 -11.66 11.35 -13.72
N SER A 40 -10.35 11.42 -13.45
CA SER A 40 -9.82 12.21 -12.34
C SER A 40 -10.12 13.70 -12.53
N LYS A 41 -9.93 14.22 -13.73
CA LYS A 41 -10.25 15.62 -14.06
C LYS A 41 -11.75 15.93 -13.90
N ASN A 42 -12.63 15.03 -14.34
CA ASN A 42 -14.07 15.25 -14.27
C ASN A 42 -14.59 15.16 -12.81
N ARG A 43 -14.08 14.22 -12.02
CA ARG A 43 -14.49 14.07 -10.61
C ARG A 43 -14.02 15.22 -9.73
N MET A 44 -12.85 15.79 -10.04
CA MET A 44 -12.22 16.82 -9.20
C MET A 44 -12.32 18.23 -9.81
N ARG A 45 -13.10 18.40 -10.89
CA ARG A 45 -13.20 19.67 -11.64
C ARG A 45 -13.64 20.85 -10.79
N SER A 46 -14.41 20.62 -9.75
CA SER A 46 -14.89 21.68 -8.84
C SER A 46 -13.85 22.18 -7.86
N SER A 47 -12.85 21.34 -7.53
CA SER A 47 -11.89 21.65 -6.46
C SER A 47 -10.43 21.71 -6.93
N ILE A 48 -10.14 21.21 -8.14
CA ILE A 48 -8.79 21.12 -8.65
C ILE A 48 -8.73 21.56 -10.10
N LYS A 49 -7.75 22.36 -10.43
CA LYS A 49 -7.43 22.72 -11.81
C LYS A 49 -6.15 22.04 -12.24
N VAL A 50 -6.20 21.32 -13.37
CA VAL A 50 -5.06 20.60 -13.93
C VAL A 50 -4.66 21.26 -15.24
N VAL A 51 -3.42 21.74 -15.30
CA VAL A 51 -2.82 22.35 -16.50
C VAL A 51 -1.78 21.40 -17.05
N MET A 52 -1.99 20.95 -18.29
CA MET A 52 -1.08 20.06 -19.00
C MET A 52 -0.38 20.80 -20.12
N GLY A 53 0.91 20.52 -20.28
CA GLY A 53 1.69 21.17 -21.34
C GLY A 53 3.03 20.50 -21.56
N ARG A 54 3.76 20.98 -22.54
CA ARG A 54 5.16 20.57 -22.76
C ARG A 54 6.03 21.09 -21.62
N LYS A 55 7.06 20.34 -21.24
CA LYS A 55 8.00 20.65 -20.15
C LYS A 55 8.42 22.14 -20.14
N ASN A 56 8.86 22.67 -21.27
CA ASN A 56 9.31 24.06 -21.38
C ASN A 56 8.22 25.12 -21.12
N LEU A 57 6.95 24.81 -21.40
CA LEU A 57 5.85 25.71 -21.09
C LEU A 57 5.52 25.69 -19.60
N LEU A 58 5.54 24.51 -18.99
CA LEU A 58 5.32 24.34 -17.56
C LEU A 58 6.41 25.01 -16.74
N ILE A 59 7.66 24.91 -17.16
CA ILE A 59 8.80 25.61 -16.53
C ILE A 59 8.55 27.12 -16.54
N LYS A 60 8.19 27.72 -17.69
CA LYS A 60 7.90 29.16 -17.78
C LYS A 60 6.75 29.61 -16.87
N ILE A 61 5.72 28.77 -16.73
CA ILE A 61 4.60 29.05 -15.82
C ILE A 61 5.07 29.05 -14.36
N LEU A 62 5.91 28.09 -13.96
CA LEU A 62 6.40 28.00 -12.59
C LEU A 62 7.46 29.08 -12.27
N GLU A 63 8.28 29.46 -13.24
CA GLU A 63 9.27 30.53 -13.08
C GLU A 63 8.64 31.92 -12.91
N SER A 64 7.42 32.13 -13.39
CA SER A 64 6.69 33.38 -13.23
C SER A 64 6.20 33.64 -11.81
N ASP A 65 6.20 32.63 -10.93
CA ASP A 65 5.88 32.77 -9.51
C ASP A 65 7.09 32.36 -8.66
N SER A 66 7.59 33.29 -7.84
CA SER A 66 8.76 33.07 -6.97
C SER A 66 8.58 31.89 -6.00
N ARG A 67 7.34 31.57 -5.62
CA ARG A 67 6.98 30.48 -4.69
C ARG A 67 7.20 29.09 -5.32
N SER A 68 7.03 28.98 -6.62
CA SER A 68 7.03 27.68 -7.32
C SER A 68 8.33 27.34 -8.03
N LYS A 69 9.38 28.15 -7.90
CA LYS A 69 10.70 27.93 -8.55
C LYS A 69 11.32 26.59 -8.17
N ASP A 70 11.22 26.18 -6.92
CA ASP A 70 11.80 24.92 -6.46
C ASP A 70 11.10 23.69 -7.05
N LEU A 71 9.86 23.82 -7.52
CA LEU A 71 9.13 22.75 -8.19
C LEU A 71 9.71 22.42 -9.57
N VAL A 72 10.41 23.35 -10.21
CA VAL A 72 11.01 23.15 -11.56
C VAL A 72 11.94 21.93 -11.58
N LYS A 73 12.65 21.67 -10.47
CA LYS A 73 13.57 20.53 -10.34
C LYS A 73 12.89 19.17 -10.44
N TYR A 74 11.58 19.11 -10.13
CA TYR A 74 10.79 17.87 -10.10
C TYR A 74 9.99 17.64 -11.38
N ILE A 75 10.16 18.47 -12.40
CA ILE A 75 9.51 18.26 -13.71
C ILE A 75 10.31 17.23 -14.51
N GLU A 76 9.84 16.00 -14.52
CA GLU A 76 10.40 14.92 -15.32
C GLU A 76 9.44 14.56 -16.47
N GLY A 77 9.94 14.56 -17.70
CA GLY A 77 9.18 14.12 -18.89
C GLY A 77 7.87 14.88 -19.10
N THR A 78 6.79 14.14 -19.36
CA THR A 78 5.45 14.69 -19.53
C THR A 78 4.79 14.82 -18.15
N SER A 79 4.60 16.04 -17.70
CA SER A 79 4.04 16.37 -16.40
C SER A 79 2.82 17.29 -16.53
N ALA A 80 2.02 17.36 -15.48
CA ALA A 80 0.94 18.32 -15.34
C ALA A 80 1.11 19.13 -14.05
N ILE A 81 0.71 20.38 -14.07
CA ILE A 81 0.60 21.23 -12.88
C ILE A 81 -0.82 21.08 -12.34
N VAL A 82 -0.91 20.79 -11.07
CA VAL A 82 -2.17 20.68 -10.31
C VAL A 82 -2.26 21.88 -9.38
N MET A 83 -3.37 22.58 -9.41
CA MET A 83 -3.63 23.76 -8.59
C MET A 83 -4.89 23.54 -7.77
N SER A 84 -4.85 23.78 -6.47
CA SER A 84 -5.97 23.64 -5.54
C SER A 84 -5.85 24.58 -4.36
N ASN A 85 -6.96 24.80 -3.66
CA ASN A 85 -6.98 25.49 -2.37
C ASN A 85 -7.11 24.54 -1.18
N LYS A 86 -7.12 23.22 -1.46
CA LYS A 86 -7.18 22.18 -0.44
C LYS A 86 -5.82 21.93 0.20
N ASP A 87 -5.85 21.33 1.38
CA ASP A 87 -4.65 20.86 2.06
C ASP A 87 -3.87 19.82 1.21
N PRO A 88 -2.53 19.84 1.21
CA PRO A 88 -1.71 18.89 0.45
C PRO A 88 -2.03 17.42 0.70
N PHE A 89 -2.30 17.05 1.96
CA PHE A 89 -2.62 15.68 2.34
C PHE A 89 -4.01 15.24 1.86
N GLU A 90 -5.00 16.15 1.94
CA GLU A 90 -6.33 15.91 1.37
C GLU A 90 -6.27 15.73 -0.14
N LEU A 91 -5.55 16.62 -0.81
CA LEU A 91 -5.35 16.58 -2.25
C LEU A 91 -4.72 15.24 -2.68
N TYR A 92 -3.68 14.81 -1.99
CA TYR A 92 -3.03 13.53 -2.26
C TYR A 92 -3.96 12.34 -2.06
N ARG A 93 -4.76 12.33 -0.98
CA ARG A 93 -5.75 11.26 -0.70
C ARG A 93 -6.84 11.21 -1.77
N GLU A 94 -7.36 12.37 -2.21
CA GLU A 94 -8.33 12.43 -3.31
C GLU A 94 -7.78 11.82 -4.60
N PHE A 95 -6.55 12.12 -4.97
CA PHE A 95 -5.91 11.51 -6.12
C PHE A 95 -5.72 10.01 -5.95
N LYS A 96 -5.29 9.55 -4.78
CA LYS A 96 -5.09 8.13 -4.48
C LYS A 96 -6.41 7.34 -4.48
N SER A 97 -7.49 7.92 -3.99
CA SER A 97 -8.83 7.30 -3.99
C SER A 97 -9.40 7.18 -5.40
N ASN A 98 -9.05 8.06 -6.32
CA ASN A 98 -9.44 8.03 -7.73
C ASN A 98 -8.58 7.04 -8.54
N SER A 99 -8.43 5.83 -8.02
CA SER A 99 -7.75 4.76 -8.74
C SER A 99 -8.65 4.08 -9.76
N LEU A 100 -8.06 3.59 -10.85
CA LEU A 100 -8.73 2.79 -11.86
C LEU A 100 -8.08 1.42 -11.96
N LYS A 101 -8.88 0.38 -11.95
CA LYS A 101 -8.40 -0.97 -12.23
C LYS A 101 -8.19 -1.15 -13.74
N LEU A 102 -6.97 -1.44 -14.13
CA LEU A 102 -6.57 -1.64 -15.53
C LEU A 102 -6.28 -3.10 -15.81
N ALA A 103 -6.48 -3.50 -17.07
CA ALA A 103 -6.03 -4.79 -17.55
C ALA A 103 -4.49 -4.84 -17.58
N ALA A 104 -3.94 -5.99 -17.28
CA ALA A 104 -2.50 -6.23 -17.33
C ALA A 104 -2.01 -6.22 -18.78
N LYS A 105 -0.88 -5.55 -19.03
CA LYS A 105 -0.20 -5.61 -20.32
C LYS A 105 0.79 -6.77 -20.37
N PRO A 106 1.06 -7.36 -21.55
CA PRO A 106 2.12 -8.36 -21.70
C PRO A 106 3.48 -7.81 -21.26
N ASN A 107 4.31 -8.67 -20.67
CA ASN A 107 5.65 -8.34 -20.16
C ASN A 107 5.69 -7.33 -19.01
N GLN A 108 4.57 -7.06 -18.36
CA GLN A 108 4.49 -6.23 -17.15
C GLN A 108 4.67 -7.10 -15.90
N LYS A 109 5.35 -6.59 -14.88
CA LYS A 109 5.42 -7.25 -13.57
C LYS A 109 4.10 -7.08 -12.83
N ALA A 110 3.65 -8.13 -12.16
CA ALA A 110 2.47 -8.08 -11.31
C ALA A 110 2.72 -7.14 -10.10
N PRO A 111 1.87 -6.12 -9.87
CA PRO A 111 2.05 -5.18 -8.77
C PRO A 111 1.60 -5.73 -7.41
N SER A 112 0.87 -6.82 -7.40
CA SER A 112 0.37 -7.54 -6.22
C SER A 112 -0.02 -8.95 -6.63
N ASP A 113 -0.29 -9.80 -5.67
CA ASP A 113 -0.77 -11.17 -5.93
C ASP A 113 -2.10 -11.14 -6.68
N ILE A 114 -2.17 -11.87 -7.80
CA ILE A 114 -3.36 -11.97 -8.63
C ILE A 114 -3.95 -13.36 -8.42
N HIS A 115 -5.10 -13.41 -7.78
CA HIS A 115 -5.84 -14.65 -7.55
C HIS A 115 -6.87 -14.88 -8.65
N ILE A 116 -6.79 -16.04 -9.31
CA ILE A 116 -7.78 -16.53 -10.25
C ILE A 116 -8.45 -17.72 -9.55
N SER A 117 -9.68 -17.51 -9.08
CA SER A 117 -10.43 -18.52 -8.34
C SER A 117 -11.00 -19.57 -9.28
N SER A 118 -11.05 -20.82 -8.84
CA SER A 118 -11.79 -21.90 -9.48
C SER A 118 -13.28 -21.62 -9.44
N GLY A 119 -13.99 -22.06 -10.47
CA GLY A 119 -15.45 -21.89 -10.54
C GLY A 119 -16.00 -21.77 -11.96
N GLU A 120 -17.33 -21.69 -12.04
CA GLU A 120 -18.01 -21.46 -13.30
C GLU A 120 -17.79 -20.05 -13.81
N THR A 121 -17.48 -19.92 -15.10
CA THR A 121 -17.37 -18.62 -15.76
C THR A 121 -18.57 -18.39 -16.68
N THR A 122 -18.84 -17.13 -16.98
CA THR A 122 -19.90 -16.76 -17.95
C THR A 122 -19.45 -16.88 -19.41
N LEU A 123 -18.21 -17.39 -19.62
CA LEU A 123 -17.58 -17.48 -20.95
C LEU A 123 -18.15 -18.67 -21.74
N GLN A 124 -18.38 -18.44 -23.02
CA GLN A 124 -18.75 -19.51 -23.94
C GLN A 124 -17.52 -20.32 -24.37
N PRO A 125 -17.66 -21.64 -24.62
CA PRO A 125 -16.59 -22.45 -25.15
C PRO A 125 -16.17 -21.94 -26.55
N GLY A 126 -14.86 -21.82 -26.75
CA GLY A 126 -14.29 -21.32 -28.01
C GLY A 126 -12.87 -20.80 -27.79
N GLN A 127 -12.55 -19.64 -28.35
CA GLN A 127 -11.24 -19.02 -28.25
C GLN A 127 -10.80 -18.79 -26.79
N ALA A 128 -11.75 -18.52 -25.87
CA ALA A 128 -11.47 -18.34 -24.44
C ALA A 128 -10.79 -19.57 -23.82
N VAL A 129 -11.20 -20.78 -24.17
CA VAL A 129 -10.58 -22.03 -23.67
C VAL A 129 -9.12 -22.15 -24.09
N THR A 130 -8.82 -21.79 -25.34
CA THR A 130 -7.45 -21.81 -25.86
C THR A 130 -6.57 -20.79 -25.16
N GLU A 131 -7.07 -19.59 -24.95
CA GLU A 131 -6.35 -18.50 -24.26
C GLU A 131 -6.06 -18.86 -22.78
N LEU A 132 -7.03 -19.44 -22.08
CA LEU A 132 -6.88 -19.89 -20.71
C LEU A 132 -5.88 -21.05 -20.57
N LYS A 133 -5.93 -22.03 -21.48
CA LYS A 133 -4.95 -23.12 -21.52
C LYS A 133 -3.53 -22.63 -21.81
N GLN A 134 -3.35 -21.67 -22.74
CA GLN A 134 -2.07 -21.04 -23.02
C GLN A 134 -1.49 -20.28 -21.82
N ALA A 135 -2.36 -19.78 -20.94
CA ALA A 135 -1.97 -19.16 -19.69
C ALA A 135 -1.64 -20.20 -18.58
N GLY A 136 -1.76 -21.50 -18.87
CA GLY A 136 -1.56 -22.57 -17.89
C GLY A 136 -2.65 -22.61 -16.81
N ILE A 137 -3.88 -22.24 -17.17
CA ILE A 137 -5.05 -22.35 -16.32
C ILE A 137 -5.77 -23.65 -16.71
N ASP A 138 -6.06 -24.48 -15.72
CA ASP A 138 -6.82 -25.72 -15.92
C ASP A 138 -8.29 -25.38 -16.15
N VAL A 139 -8.78 -25.70 -17.35
CA VAL A 139 -10.16 -25.38 -17.78
C VAL A 139 -10.86 -26.62 -18.31
N GLN A 140 -12.09 -26.79 -17.87
CA GLN A 140 -13.01 -27.83 -18.30
C GLN A 140 -14.27 -27.19 -18.90
N ILE A 141 -14.94 -27.92 -19.80
CA ILE A 141 -16.22 -27.48 -20.36
C ILE A 141 -17.32 -28.30 -19.69
N GLN A 142 -18.17 -27.64 -18.94
CA GLN A 142 -19.33 -28.26 -18.31
C GLN A 142 -20.61 -27.50 -18.67
N LYS A 143 -21.63 -28.21 -19.10
CA LYS A 143 -22.94 -27.65 -19.45
C LYS A 143 -22.87 -26.47 -20.45
N GLY A 144 -21.93 -26.49 -21.41
CA GLY A 144 -21.77 -25.42 -22.38
C GLY A 144 -21.12 -24.11 -21.83
N LYS A 145 -20.52 -24.16 -20.65
CA LYS A 145 -19.75 -23.06 -20.05
C LYS A 145 -18.33 -23.50 -19.74
N VAL A 146 -17.44 -22.54 -19.66
CA VAL A 146 -16.04 -22.76 -19.28
C VAL A 146 -15.94 -22.71 -17.76
N VAL A 147 -15.41 -23.77 -17.16
CA VAL A 147 -15.19 -23.90 -15.71
C VAL A 147 -13.69 -23.96 -15.44
N ILE A 148 -13.21 -23.18 -14.50
CA ILE A 148 -11.82 -23.21 -14.03
C ILE A 148 -11.72 -24.32 -12.98
N GLY A 149 -10.86 -25.32 -13.24
CA GLY A 149 -10.72 -26.48 -12.37
C GLY A 149 -9.90 -26.25 -11.12
N LYS A 150 -8.85 -25.42 -11.20
CA LYS A 150 -7.93 -25.15 -10.09
C LYS A 150 -7.65 -23.66 -9.94
N ASP A 151 -7.50 -23.24 -8.68
CA ASP A 151 -7.06 -21.89 -8.38
C ASP A 151 -5.63 -21.65 -8.89
N LYS A 152 -5.40 -20.49 -9.48
CA LYS A 152 -4.07 -20.07 -9.89
C LYS A 152 -3.75 -18.72 -9.28
N THR A 153 -2.61 -18.63 -8.59
CA THR A 153 -2.10 -17.39 -8.03
C THR A 153 -0.83 -17.00 -8.77
N VAL A 154 -0.77 -15.78 -9.25
CA VAL A 154 0.43 -15.14 -9.80
C VAL A 154 0.99 -14.25 -8.71
N LYS A 155 2.23 -14.49 -8.30
CA LYS A 155 2.87 -13.76 -7.20
C LYS A 155 3.27 -12.34 -7.62
N GLU A 156 3.35 -11.45 -6.64
CA GLU A 156 3.89 -10.11 -6.83
C GLU A 156 5.30 -10.16 -7.43
N GLY A 157 5.57 -9.31 -8.44
CA GLY A 157 6.84 -9.25 -9.14
C GLY A 157 6.99 -10.23 -10.30
N GLU A 158 6.11 -11.21 -10.46
CA GLU A 158 6.14 -12.16 -11.57
C GLU A 158 5.77 -11.47 -12.89
N VAL A 159 6.44 -11.86 -13.99
CA VAL A 159 6.20 -11.28 -15.31
C VAL A 159 4.94 -11.87 -15.92
N ILE A 160 3.99 -11.03 -16.27
CA ILE A 160 2.73 -11.41 -16.90
C ILE A 160 3.02 -11.77 -18.37
N THR A 161 2.92 -13.06 -18.70
CA THR A 161 3.09 -13.54 -20.07
C THR A 161 1.95 -13.07 -20.97
N THR A 162 2.18 -13.11 -22.30
CA THR A 162 1.15 -12.72 -23.28
C THR A 162 -0.11 -13.56 -23.15
N GLY A 163 0.02 -14.87 -22.89
CA GLY A 163 -1.12 -15.76 -22.66
C GLY A 163 -1.90 -15.40 -21.39
N LEU A 164 -1.18 -15.11 -20.29
CA LEU A 164 -1.79 -14.72 -19.02
C LEU A 164 -2.50 -13.36 -19.13
N SER A 165 -1.92 -12.38 -19.83
CA SER A 165 -2.57 -11.08 -20.08
C SER A 165 -3.88 -11.24 -20.83
N LYS A 166 -3.93 -12.08 -21.88
CA LYS A 166 -5.17 -12.38 -22.63
C LYS A 166 -6.19 -13.09 -21.75
N ALA A 167 -5.76 -14.10 -20.99
CA ALA A 167 -6.63 -14.84 -20.08
C ALA A 167 -7.26 -13.94 -19.01
N LEU A 168 -6.47 -13.05 -18.39
CA LEU A 168 -6.97 -12.06 -17.43
C LEU A 168 -7.99 -11.09 -18.07
N HIS A 169 -7.72 -10.66 -19.30
CA HIS A 169 -8.63 -9.81 -20.05
C HIS A 169 -9.97 -10.53 -20.37
N THR A 170 -9.91 -11.78 -20.80
CA THR A 170 -11.07 -12.61 -21.12
C THR A 170 -11.91 -12.90 -19.87
N LEU A 171 -11.27 -13.12 -18.72
CA LEU A 171 -11.94 -13.27 -17.41
C LEU A 171 -12.45 -11.94 -16.84
N GLY A 172 -12.14 -10.79 -17.47
CA GLY A 172 -12.53 -9.47 -16.97
C GLY A 172 -11.76 -9.03 -15.72
N ILE A 173 -10.70 -9.74 -15.33
CA ILE A 173 -9.87 -9.42 -14.16
C ILE A 173 -8.93 -8.28 -14.51
N LYS A 174 -9.01 -7.20 -13.74
CA LYS A 174 -8.17 -6.00 -13.88
C LYS A 174 -7.26 -5.88 -12.65
N PRO A 175 -6.09 -6.54 -12.66
CA PRO A 175 -5.25 -6.63 -11.47
C PRO A 175 -4.45 -5.37 -11.19
N ILE A 176 -4.28 -4.49 -12.18
CA ILE A 176 -3.44 -3.31 -12.03
C ILE A 176 -4.27 -2.15 -11.53
N VAL A 177 -3.96 -1.70 -10.33
CA VAL A 177 -4.55 -0.47 -9.77
C VAL A 177 -3.66 0.70 -10.18
N ALA A 178 -4.10 1.48 -11.16
CA ALA A 178 -3.43 2.71 -11.54
C ALA A 178 -4.08 3.88 -10.81
N SER A 179 -3.28 4.64 -10.09
CA SER A 179 -3.66 5.92 -9.48
C SER A 179 -2.73 7.01 -10.00
N ILE A 180 -3.27 8.20 -10.13
CA ILE A 180 -2.48 9.37 -10.48
C ILE A 180 -2.20 10.09 -9.17
N THR A 181 -0.93 10.17 -8.79
CA THR A 181 -0.54 10.87 -7.56
C THR A 181 0.46 11.96 -7.87
N PRO A 182 0.36 13.14 -7.27
CA PRO A 182 1.39 14.17 -7.37
C PRO A 182 2.72 13.67 -6.81
N SER A 183 3.82 13.94 -7.51
CA SER A 183 5.18 13.63 -7.04
C SER A 183 5.63 14.57 -5.94
N VAL A 184 5.28 15.85 -6.08
CA VAL A 184 5.61 16.91 -5.13
C VAL A 184 4.46 17.92 -5.10
N ILE A 185 4.14 18.39 -3.91
CA ILE A 185 3.17 19.46 -3.68
C ILE A 185 3.85 20.58 -2.89
N PHE A 186 3.66 21.80 -3.34
CA PHE A 186 4.06 23.02 -2.62
C PHE A 186 2.82 23.63 -1.97
N SER A 187 2.89 23.95 -0.69
CA SER A 187 1.85 24.68 0.03
C SER A 187 2.47 25.43 1.20
N ASP A 188 2.03 26.67 1.43
CA ASP A 188 2.43 27.51 2.56
C ASP A 188 3.96 27.60 2.78
N GLY A 189 4.73 27.69 1.70
CA GLY A 189 6.18 27.83 1.77
C GLY A 189 6.95 26.52 1.95
N MET A 190 6.26 25.36 2.04
CA MET A 190 6.87 24.05 2.23
C MET A 190 6.66 23.13 1.03
N LEU A 191 7.66 22.29 0.77
CA LEU A 191 7.61 21.24 -0.25
C LEU A 191 7.32 19.89 0.38
N PHE A 192 6.25 19.25 -0.06
CA PHE A 192 5.85 17.92 0.37
C PHE A 192 6.15 16.92 -0.73
N THR A 193 7.07 16.01 -0.47
CA THR A 193 7.38 14.89 -1.39
C THR A 193 6.31 13.81 -1.31
N GLN A 194 6.23 12.96 -2.32
CA GLN A 194 5.30 11.83 -2.36
C GLN A 194 5.42 10.92 -1.12
N LYS A 195 6.64 10.71 -0.61
CA LYS A 195 6.88 9.91 0.60
C LYS A 195 6.21 10.53 1.83
N ALA A 196 6.36 11.84 2.02
CA ALA A 196 5.72 12.55 3.13
C ALA A 196 4.19 12.54 3.01
N LEU A 197 3.66 12.74 1.80
CA LEU A 197 2.21 12.75 1.54
C LEU A 197 1.56 11.36 1.66
N SER A 198 2.33 10.29 1.51
CA SER A 198 1.82 8.91 1.63
C SER A 198 1.59 8.48 3.08
N ILE A 199 2.09 9.24 4.06
CA ILE A 199 1.93 8.97 5.48
C ILE A 199 0.46 9.14 5.86
N THR A 200 -0.16 8.06 6.32
CA THR A 200 -1.52 8.11 6.87
C THR A 200 -1.45 8.26 8.40
N PRO A 201 -2.44 8.90 9.05
CA PRO A 201 -2.47 9.00 10.51
C PRO A 201 -2.40 7.64 11.20
N GLU A 202 -3.02 6.62 10.62
CA GLU A 202 -2.99 5.24 11.11
C GLU A 202 -1.60 4.61 10.96
N GLY A 203 -0.92 4.85 9.84
CA GLY A 203 0.46 4.42 9.60
C GLY A 203 1.42 5.08 10.61
N LEU A 204 1.30 6.40 10.78
CA LEU A 204 2.11 7.15 11.73
C LEU A 204 1.91 6.65 13.17
N SER A 205 0.66 6.42 13.59
CA SER A 205 0.37 5.86 14.91
C SER A 205 1.00 4.48 15.11
N ARG A 206 0.97 3.64 14.09
CA ARG A 206 1.61 2.31 14.11
C ARG A 206 3.14 2.41 14.21
N ASP A 207 3.74 3.31 13.43
CA ASP A 207 5.20 3.51 13.43
C ASP A 207 5.69 4.07 14.77
N ILE A 208 4.95 5.00 15.38
CA ILE A 208 5.22 5.52 16.71
C ILE A 208 5.10 4.40 17.78
N ALA A 209 4.04 3.59 17.71
CA ALA A 209 3.86 2.48 18.63
C ALA A 209 4.99 1.45 18.52
N LYS A 210 5.43 1.15 17.28
CA LYS A 210 6.56 0.26 17.02
C LYS A 210 7.87 0.83 17.59
N ALA A 211 8.17 2.11 17.32
CA ALA A 211 9.36 2.76 17.82
C ALA A 211 9.39 2.81 19.37
N LEU A 212 8.24 3.07 19.99
CA LEU A 212 8.11 3.01 21.45
C LEU A 212 8.37 1.60 21.99
N GLY A 213 7.80 0.57 21.35
CA GLY A 213 8.05 -0.82 21.70
C GLY A 213 9.53 -1.21 21.61
N GLU A 214 10.19 -0.81 20.53
CA GLU A 214 11.62 -1.04 20.33
C GLU A 214 12.48 -0.30 21.38
N ALA A 215 12.15 0.94 21.71
CA ALA A 215 12.83 1.72 22.77
C ALA A 215 12.67 1.06 24.14
N ILE A 216 11.47 0.57 24.49
CA ILE A 216 11.24 -0.17 25.73
C ILE A 216 12.04 -1.48 25.75
N ALA A 217 12.08 -2.22 24.65
CA ALA A 217 12.84 -3.46 24.54
C ALA A 217 14.34 -3.22 24.75
N ILE A 218 14.90 -2.18 24.16
CA ILE A 218 16.32 -1.78 24.33
C ILE A 218 16.57 -1.40 25.79
N SER A 219 15.72 -0.56 26.40
CA SER A 219 15.84 -0.15 27.80
C SER A 219 15.78 -1.35 28.73
N TYR A 220 14.92 -2.32 28.43
CA TYR A 220 14.80 -3.55 29.18
C TYR A 220 16.06 -4.44 29.06
N ALA A 221 16.59 -4.59 27.85
CA ALA A 221 17.84 -5.35 27.61
C ALA A 221 19.07 -4.69 28.27
N ALA A 222 19.12 -3.36 28.27
CA ALA A 222 20.17 -2.57 28.90
C ALA A 222 20.01 -2.42 30.43
N ASN A 223 18.98 -3.02 31.03
CA ASN A 223 18.63 -2.88 32.45
C ASN A 223 18.44 -1.42 32.93
N ILE A 224 17.95 -0.55 32.03
CA ILE A 224 17.66 0.84 32.36
C ILE A 224 16.29 0.90 33.05
N VAL A 225 16.28 1.30 34.33
CA VAL A 225 15.07 1.41 35.12
C VAL A 225 14.37 2.74 34.84
N ASN A 226 13.16 2.68 34.29
CA ASN A 226 12.30 3.83 34.08
C ASN A 226 10.82 3.45 34.34
N SER A 227 9.92 4.42 34.30
CA SER A 227 8.48 4.20 34.59
C SER A 227 7.83 3.15 33.69
N PHE A 228 8.34 2.91 32.48
CA PHE A 228 7.81 1.93 31.52
C PHE A 228 8.40 0.53 31.72
N THR A 229 9.65 0.42 32.17
CA THR A 229 10.38 -0.86 32.27
C THR A 229 10.34 -1.47 33.66
N ILE A 230 10.20 -0.66 34.72
CA ILE A 230 10.27 -1.12 36.10
C ILE A 230 9.30 -2.25 36.44
N ARG A 231 8.05 -2.16 35.97
CA ARG A 231 7.05 -3.20 36.19
C ARG A 231 7.44 -4.54 35.59
N SER A 232 7.91 -4.51 34.35
CA SER A 232 8.34 -5.73 33.62
C SER A 232 9.60 -6.33 34.26
N MET A 233 10.53 -5.49 34.73
CA MET A 233 11.73 -5.92 35.41
C MET A 233 11.46 -6.57 36.75
N LEU A 234 10.54 -5.97 37.55
CA LEU A 234 10.10 -6.56 38.81
C LEU A 234 9.39 -7.90 38.62
N LEU A 235 8.52 -7.99 37.61
CA LEU A 235 7.86 -9.27 37.26
C LEU A 235 8.88 -10.35 36.83
N LYS A 236 9.89 -9.97 36.05
CA LYS A 236 10.96 -10.90 35.66
C LYS A 236 11.77 -11.34 36.88
N ALA A 237 12.18 -10.42 37.71
CA ALA A 237 12.94 -10.73 38.92
C ALA A 237 12.15 -11.65 39.84
N TYR A 238 10.85 -11.36 40.04
CA TYR A 238 9.96 -12.22 40.84
C TYR A 238 9.83 -13.62 40.21
N SER A 239 9.58 -13.70 38.90
CA SER A 239 9.48 -14.98 38.21
C SER A 239 10.77 -15.78 38.30
N SER A 240 11.93 -15.12 38.11
CA SER A 240 13.23 -15.78 38.22
C SER A 240 13.51 -16.30 39.63
N ALA A 241 13.17 -15.54 40.68
CA ALA A 241 13.28 -15.95 42.03
C ALA A 241 12.36 -17.16 42.33
N MET A 242 11.12 -17.14 41.83
CA MET A 242 10.18 -18.27 41.95
C MET A 242 10.68 -19.53 41.24
N TYR A 243 11.25 -19.41 40.02
CA TYR A 243 11.86 -20.55 39.32
C TYR A 243 13.01 -21.16 40.11
N LEU A 244 13.93 -20.34 40.63
CA LEU A 244 15.01 -20.82 41.48
C LEU A 244 14.48 -21.50 42.73
N GLY A 245 13.46 -20.95 43.37
CA GLY A 245 12.83 -21.54 44.55
C GLY A 245 12.21 -22.90 44.26
N ILE A 246 11.59 -23.09 43.09
CA ILE A 246 11.02 -24.38 42.68
C ILE A 246 12.15 -25.36 42.35
N GLU A 247 13.18 -24.96 41.64
CA GLU A 247 14.34 -25.79 41.22
C GLU A 247 15.08 -26.34 42.45
N TYR A 248 15.39 -25.47 43.42
CA TYR A 248 16.06 -25.83 44.68
C TYR A 248 15.15 -26.35 45.79
N LYS A 249 13.84 -26.55 45.45
CA LYS A 249 12.81 -27.09 46.41
C LYS A 249 12.80 -26.35 47.73
N LEU A 250 12.87 -25.02 47.67
CA LEU A 250 12.77 -24.17 48.86
C LEU A 250 11.34 -24.19 49.42
N TYR A 251 11.19 -24.48 50.70
CA TYR A 251 9.87 -24.61 51.39
C TYR A 251 9.42 -23.25 51.94
N ASP A 252 9.06 -22.34 51.03
CA ASP A 252 8.39 -21.10 51.37
C ASP A 252 6.92 -21.13 50.95
N LYS A 253 6.04 -20.37 51.68
CA LYS A 253 4.60 -20.38 51.45
C LYS A 253 4.19 -20.23 49.98
N GLY A 254 4.77 -19.27 49.30
CA GLY A 254 4.43 -19.00 47.87
C GLY A 254 4.95 -20.05 46.89
N ILE A 255 5.99 -20.80 47.28
CA ILE A 255 6.62 -21.85 46.45
C ILE A 255 5.91 -23.18 46.65
N ILE A 256 5.52 -23.52 47.87
CA ILE A 256 4.81 -24.76 48.19
C ILE A 256 3.51 -24.90 47.40
N GLU A 257 2.71 -23.84 47.31
CA GLU A 257 1.47 -23.89 46.52
C GLU A 257 1.73 -24.21 45.03
N LYS A 258 2.81 -23.66 44.45
CA LYS A 258 3.17 -23.95 43.07
C LYS A 258 3.79 -25.34 42.89
N LEU A 259 4.58 -25.82 43.83
CA LEU A 259 5.11 -27.18 43.82
C LEU A 259 3.97 -28.22 43.89
N LEU A 260 2.97 -27.98 44.75
CA LEU A 260 1.79 -28.82 44.86
C LEU A 260 0.97 -28.80 43.55
N GLY A 261 0.79 -27.62 42.96
CA GLY A 261 0.12 -27.48 41.65
C GLY A 261 0.85 -28.19 40.54
N ALA A 262 2.17 -28.09 40.47
CA ALA A 262 2.99 -28.78 39.50
C ALA A 262 2.94 -30.31 39.65
N ALA A 263 3.01 -30.76 40.93
CA ALA A 263 2.89 -32.20 41.24
C ALA A 263 1.50 -32.76 40.86
N ALA A 264 0.43 -32.00 41.11
CA ALA A 264 -0.92 -32.38 40.72
C ALA A 264 -1.08 -32.46 39.20
N LEU A 265 -0.51 -31.54 38.45
CA LEU A 265 -0.51 -31.57 36.97
C LEU A 265 0.30 -32.75 36.43
N GLN A 266 1.44 -33.07 37.03
CA GLN A 266 2.25 -34.23 36.65
C GLN A 266 1.52 -35.54 36.93
N ALA A 267 0.86 -35.66 38.11
CA ALA A 267 0.06 -36.82 38.43
C ALA A 267 -1.14 -36.99 37.47
N ALA A 268 -1.81 -35.90 37.12
CA ALA A 268 -2.90 -35.91 36.14
C ALA A 268 -2.42 -36.35 34.73
N SER A 269 -1.24 -35.87 34.30
CA SER A 269 -0.66 -36.27 32.99
C SER A 269 -0.26 -37.75 32.96
N LEU A 270 0.27 -38.27 34.05
CA LEU A 270 0.60 -39.70 34.17
C LEU A 270 -0.67 -40.56 34.16
N ASN A 271 -1.73 -40.16 34.87
CA ASN A 271 -3.01 -40.87 34.84
C ASN A 271 -3.67 -40.87 33.45
N ALA A 272 -3.56 -39.73 32.71
CA ALA A 272 -4.07 -39.66 31.35
C ALA A 272 -3.26 -40.53 30.36
N GLY A 273 -1.93 -40.66 30.56
CA GLY A 273 -1.06 -41.53 29.77
C GLY A 273 -1.33 -43.02 30.07
N ALA A 274 -1.51 -43.40 31.34
CA ALA A 274 -1.79 -44.77 31.74
C ALA A 274 -3.20 -45.29 31.32
N GLY A 275 -4.14 -44.38 31.07
CA GLY A 275 -5.48 -44.73 30.57
C GLY A 275 -5.55 -45.09 29.09
N ASN A 276 -4.53 -44.76 28.29
CA ASN A 276 -4.49 -45.03 26.84
C ASN A 276 -3.79 -46.40 26.48
N ASP A 277 -3.08 -47.01 27.43
CA ASP A 277 -2.41 -48.29 27.18
C ASP A 277 -3.30 -49.52 27.50
N ASN A 278 -4.57 -49.30 27.89
CA ASN A 278 -5.52 -50.38 28.20
C ASN A 278 -6.81 -50.32 27.33
N ALA A 279 -6.74 -49.72 26.12
CA ALA A 279 -7.87 -49.73 25.18
C ALA A 279 -7.52 -50.43 23.87
#